data_1591ca77c53c54627cd8c25f687f72f8
#
_entry.id   1591ca77c53c54627cd8c25f687f72f8
#
_cell.length_a   1.000
_cell.length_b   1.000
_cell.length_c   1.000
_cell.angle_alpha   90.00
_cell.angle_beta   90.00
_cell.angle_gamma   90.00
#
_symmetry.space_group_name_H-M   'P 1'
#
loop_
_entity.id
_entity.type
_entity.pdbx_description
1 polymer ?
#
loop_
_entity_poly.entity_id
_entity_poly.type
_entity_poly.pdbx_seq_one_letter_code
_entity_poly.pdbx_strand_id
1 'polypeptide(L)'
;TRIRIGEFINPAGEIKPSQADLVNLKYQIVSSEEKEFINARAKFGFEKLEVNHTAYGPMRLDLSVNHLHGPSLLKLEQAFSDIQVEGVEPDKLRQQYIDAVVREGGPILENNPRLAINDFSLKLPSGEVNVTGNVALNGYQKGDLNDSRVFLSKLTANAKLSVPRDTLQGLVVAQARNLFTVDASAENPPSLQEIDELAKNLFASQV
;
A
#
# COMPACT_ATOMS: atom_id res chain seq x y z
N THR A 1 -17.72 -17.54 -1.15
CA THR A 1 -16.50 -18.21 -1.66
C THR A 1 -15.53 -18.42 -0.51
N ARG A 2 -14.98 -19.61 -0.40
CA ARG A 2 -13.95 -19.96 0.59
C ARG A 2 -12.67 -20.32 -0.17
N ILE A 3 -11.57 -19.67 0.16
CA ILE A 3 -10.26 -19.94 -0.43
C ILE A 3 -9.35 -20.42 0.69
N ARG A 4 -8.73 -21.58 0.51
CA ARG A 4 -7.75 -22.12 1.45
C ARG A 4 -6.37 -22.11 0.81
N ILE A 5 -5.40 -21.53 1.51
CA ILE A 5 -4.01 -21.49 1.09
C ILE A 5 -3.19 -22.29 2.13
N GLY A 6 -2.41 -23.28 1.66
CA GLY A 6 -1.82 -24.27 2.54
C GLY A 6 -0.42 -23.98 3.07
N GLU A 7 0.40 -23.21 2.35
CA GLU A 7 1.78 -22.97 2.74
C GLU A 7 2.22 -21.53 2.40
N PHE A 8 2.94 -20.91 3.33
CA PHE A 8 3.57 -19.61 3.13
C PHE A 8 5.07 -19.69 3.43
N ILE A 9 5.85 -19.00 2.62
CA ILE A 9 7.26 -18.72 2.93
C ILE A 9 7.26 -17.45 3.76
N ASN A 10 7.76 -17.52 5.00
CA ASN A 10 7.92 -16.33 5.81
C ASN A 10 9.14 -15.49 5.32
N PRO A 11 9.28 -14.21 5.74
CA PRO A 11 10.41 -13.37 5.35
C PRO A 11 11.79 -13.92 5.75
N ALA A 12 11.87 -14.86 6.68
CA ALA A 12 13.10 -15.55 7.06
C ALA A 12 13.42 -16.77 6.16
N GLY A 13 12.60 -17.02 5.13
CA GLY A 13 12.81 -18.14 4.20
C GLY A 13 12.41 -19.52 4.73
N GLU A 14 11.82 -19.60 5.91
CA GLU A 14 11.33 -20.86 6.47
C GLU A 14 9.93 -21.18 5.89
N ILE A 15 9.76 -22.36 5.35
CA ILE A 15 8.46 -22.90 4.96
C ILE A 15 7.77 -23.40 6.24
N LYS A 16 6.84 -22.61 6.77
CA LYS A 16 5.94 -23.07 7.84
C LYS A 16 4.59 -23.40 7.23
N PRO A 17 4.03 -24.58 7.50
CA PRO A 17 2.67 -24.87 7.08
C PRO A 17 1.75 -23.88 7.78
N SER A 18 1.21 -22.94 7.02
CA SER A 18 0.25 -21.94 7.48
C SER A 18 -1.06 -22.17 6.78
N GLN A 19 -2.12 -22.30 7.55
CA GLN A 19 -3.46 -22.43 7.02
C GLN A 19 -4.11 -21.06 6.99
N ALA A 20 -4.58 -20.63 5.83
CA ALA A 20 -5.41 -19.43 5.70
C ALA A 20 -6.74 -19.78 5.06
N ASP A 21 -7.83 -19.41 5.72
CA ASP A 21 -9.18 -19.53 5.23
C ASP A 21 -9.78 -18.13 5.02
N LEU A 22 -10.10 -17.81 3.77
CA LEU A 22 -10.75 -16.56 3.39
C LEU A 22 -12.22 -16.81 3.06
N VAL A 23 -13.11 -16.09 3.72
CA VAL A 23 -14.57 -16.25 3.61
C VAL A 23 -15.19 -15.00 3.00
N ASN A 24 -16.08 -15.22 2.02
CA ASN A 24 -16.89 -14.18 1.39
C ASN A 24 -16.11 -12.99 0.85
N LEU A 25 -15.08 -13.30 0.03
CA LEU A 25 -14.38 -12.29 -0.77
C LEU A 25 -15.36 -11.66 -1.76
N LYS A 26 -15.42 -10.34 -1.76
CA LYS A 26 -16.23 -9.51 -2.66
C LYS A 26 -15.37 -8.45 -3.29
N TYR A 27 -15.59 -8.19 -4.56
CA TYR A 27 -14.98 -7.05 -5.25
C TYR A 27 -15.99 -6.45 -6.24
N GLN A 28 -15.86 -5.18 -6.46
CA GLN A 28 -16.63 -4.43 -7.43
C GLN A 28 -15.75 -3.34 -8.02
N ILE A 29 -15.73 -3.23 -9.32
CA ILE A 29 -15.06 -2.14 -10.03
C ILE A 29 -16.10 -1.46 -10.90
N VAL A 30 -16.19 -0.15 -10.81
CA VAL A 30 -17.06 0.69 -11.63
C VAL A 30 -16.22 1.80 -12.24
N SER A 31 -16.37 2.03 -13.53
CA SER A 31 -15.76 3.16 -14.21
C SER A 31 -16.83 3.96 -14.96
N SER A 32 -16.58 5.23 -15.12
CA SER A 32 -17.36 6.14 -15.93
C SER A 32 -16.44 7.06 -16.70
N GLU A 33 -16.88 7.42 -17.89
CA GLU A 33 -16.17 8.36 -18.76
C GLU A 33 -16.94 9.68 -18.80
N GLU A 34 -16.21 10.77 -18.68
CA GLU A 34 -16.74 12.12 -18.87
C GLU A 34 -15.80 12.88 -19.81
N LYS A 35 -16.20 13.02 -21.08
CA LYS A 35 -15.36 13.55 -22.17
C LYS A 35 -14.07 12.71 -22.34
N GLU A 36 -12.91 13.32 -22.03
CA GLU A 36 -11.60 12.68 -22.11
C GLU A 36 -11.11 12.14 -20.76
N PHE A 37 -11.96 12.21 -19.71
CA PHE A 37 -11.59 11.78 -18.36
C PHE A 37 -12.29 10.49 -17.95
N ILE A 38 -11.54 9.66 -17.24
CA ILE A 38 -12.01 8.42 -16.64
C ILE A 38 -12.06 8.61 -15.13
N ASN A 39 -13.19 8.23 -14.55
CA ASN A 39 -13.36 8.10 -13.12
C ASN A 39 -13.57 6.62 -12.81
N ALA A 40 -12.85 6.08 -11.82
CA ALA A 40 -12.97 4.69 -11.43
C ALA A 40 -13.12 4.58 -9.92
N ARG A 41 -13.92 3.60 -9.49
CA ARG A 41 -14.10 3.24 -8.08
C ARG A 41 -13.98 1.73 -7.93
N ALA A 42 -13.12 1.29 -7.02
CA ALA A 42 -12.94 -0.11 -6.69
C ALA A 42 -13.34 -0.35 -5.23
N LYS A 43 -14.18 -1.34 -5.02
CA LYS A 43 -14.55 -1.82 -3.69
C LYS A 43 -14.06 -3.25 -3.55
N PHE A 44 -13.43 -3.52 -2.44
CA PHE A 44 -12.92 -4.82 -2.08
C PHE A 44 -13.27 -5.12 -0.62
N GLY A 45 -13.56 -6.36 -0.30
CA GLY A 45 -13.83 -6.75 1.07
C GLY A 45 -13.95 -8.25 1.26
N PHE A 46 -13.81 -8.66 2.50
CA PHE A 46 -14.07 -10.03 2.93
C PHE A 46 -14.74 -10.02 4.31
N GLU A 47 -15.45 -11.10 4.61
CA GLU A 47 -16.12 -11.26 5.90
C GLU A 47 -15.14 -11.73 6.98
N LYS A 48 -14.30 -12.71 6.66
CA LYS A 48 -13.35 -13.30 7.60
C LYS A 48 -12.10 -13.78 6.86
N LEU A 49 -10.95 -13.49 7.41
CA LEU A 49 -9.69 -14.15 7.10
C LEU A 49 -9.19 -14.82 8.38
N GLU A 50 -9.02 -16.12 8.36
CA GLU A 50 -8.43 -16.88 9.46
C GLU A 50 -7.04 -17.35 9.07
N VAL A 51 -6.03 -16.96 9.84
CA VAL A 51 -4.65 -17.37 9.65
C VAL A 51 -4.16 -18.01 10.94
N ASN A 52 -3.78 -19.28 10.88
CA ASN A 52 -3.29 -20.03 12.05
C ASN A 52 -4.20 -19.87 13.28
N HIS A 53 -5.52 -20.07 13.10
CA HIS A 53 -6.56 -19.94 14.14
C HIS A 53 -6.79 -18.49 14.65
N THR A 54 -6.13 -17.49 14.08
CA THR A 54 -6.42 -16.09 14.38
C THR A 54 -7.35 -15.52 13.33
N ALA A 55 -8.48 -14.94 13.78
CA ALA A 55 -9.49 -14.37 12.90
C ALA A 55 -9.28 -12.85 12.73
N TYR A 56 -9.32 -12.42 11.48
CA TYR A 56 -9.29 -11.03 11.04
C TYR A 56 -10.53 -10.73 10.21
N GLY A 57 -11.01 -9.51 10.25
CA GLY A 57 -12.16 -9.07 9.48
C GLY A 57 -13.44 -8.92 10.33
N PRO A 58 -14.48 -8.35 9.75
CA PRO A 58 -14.58 -8.02 8.32
C PRO A 58 -13.57 -6.95 7.88
N MET A 59 -13.27 -6.97 6.56
CA MET A 59 -12.49 -5.93 5.93
C MET A 59 -13.30 -5.28 4.80
N ARG A 60 -13.19 -3.98 4.68
CA ARG A 60 -13.70 -3.17 3.58
C ARG A 60 -12.63 -2.23 3.09
N LEU A 61 -12.55 -2.07 1.78
CA LEU A 61 -11.71 -1.09 1.11
C LEU A 61 -12.52 -0.47 -0.02
N ASP A 62 -12.60 0.84 -0.05
CA ASP A 62 -13.27 1.62 -1.09
C ASP A 62 -12.30 2.69 -1.60
N LEU A 63 -11.81 2.50 -2.81
CA LEU A 63 -10.86 3.38 -3.48
C LEU A 63 -11.54 4.09 -4.63
N SER A 64 -11.20 5.34 -4.85
CA SER A 64 -11.58 6.04 -6.07
C SER A 64 -10.38 6.77 -6.68
N VAL A 65 -10.36 6.76 -8.00
CA VAL A 65 -9.44 7.56 -8.81
C VAL A 65 -10.30 8.38 -9.76
N ASN A 66 -10.13 9.69 -9.74
CA ASN A 66 -10.93 10.59 -10.54
C ASN A 66 -10.04 11.47 -11.40
N HIS A 67 -10.63 11.92 -12.52
CA HIS A 67 -10.00 12.87 -13.43
C HIS A 67 -8.71 12.32 -14.07
N LEU A 68 -8.71 11.03 -14.40
CA LEU A 68 -7.65 10.42 -15.20
C LEU A 68 -7.85 10.74 -16.67
N HIS A 69 -6.86 11.34 -17.31
CA HIS A 69 -6.91 11.64 -18.73
C HIS A 69 -6.78 10.35 -19.56
N GLY A 70 -7.88 9.92 -20.19
CA GLY A 70 -8.00 8.65 -20.90
C GLY A 70 -6.97 8.48 -22.02
N PRO A 71 -6.78 9.47 -22.93
CA PRO A 71 -5.75 9.38 -23.98
C PRO A 71 -4.33 9.16 -23.44
N SER A 72 -3.99 9.74 -22.28
CA SER A 72 -2.67 9.54 -21.65
C SER A 72 -2.55 8.16 -21.01
N LEU A 73 -3.63 7.63 -20.44
CA LEU A 73 -3.66 6.26 -19.93
C LEU A 73 -3.44 5.22 -21.04
N LEU A 74 -4.08 5.41 -22.20
CA LEU A 74 -3.90 4.52 -23.36
C LEU A 74 -2.45 4.53 -23.85
N LYS A 75 -1.78 5.69 -23.87
CA LYS A 75 -0.36 5.77 -24.23
C LYS A 75 0.53 5.05 -23.21
N LEU A 76 0.23 5.17 -21.92
CA LEU A 76 0.96 4.46 -20.88
C LEU A 76 0.76 2.94 -20.98
N GLU A 77 -0.47 2.49 -21.23
CA GLU A 77 -0.79 1.08 -21.46
C GLU A 77 -0.02 0.53 -22.67
N GLN A 78 -0.03 1.27 -23.77
CA GLN A 78 0.73 0.90 -24.96
C GLN A 78 2.22 0.84 -24.70
N ALA A 79 2.78 1.82 -23.97
CA ALA A 79 4.19 1.81 -23.58
C ALA A 79 4.56 0.61 -22.70
N PHE A 80 3.66 0.15 -21.84
CA PHE A 80 3.86 -1.08 -21.05
C PHE A 80 3.77 -2.35 -21.91
N SER A 81 2.84 -2.37 -22.86
CA SER A 81 2.66 -3.50 -23.78
C SER A 81 3.85 -3.67 -24.73
N ASP A 82 4.55 -2.60 -25.04
CA ASP A 82 5.75 -2.61 -25.89
C ASP A 82 7.00 -3.08 -25.15
N ILE A 83 6.96 -3.22 -23.81
CA ILE A 83 8.07 -3.71 -23.01
C ILE A 83 8.22 -5.21 -23.22
N GLN A 84 9.38 -5.61 -23.72
CA GLN A 84 9.71 -7.00 -23.93
C GLN A 84 10.13 -7.63 -22.59
N VAL A 85 9.35 -8.61 -22.12
CA VAL A 85 9.57 -9.24 -20.79
C VAL A 85 10.46 -10.46 -20.88
N GLU A 86 10.42 -11.20 -22.03
CA GLU A 86 11.10 -12.47 -22.19
C GLU A 86 12.61 -12.29 -22.37
N GLY A 87 13.40 -12.94 -21.51
CA GLY A 87 14.87 -12.90 -21.57
C GLY A 87 15.52 -11.61 -21.03
N VAL A 88 14.76 -10.71 -20.40
CA VAL A 88 15.29 -9.47 -19.82
C VAL A 88 15.58 -9.67 -18.32
N GLU A 89 16.73 -9.19 -17.86
CA GLU A 89 17.09 -9.20 -16.44
C GLU A 89 16.09 -8.35 -15.61
N PRO A 90 15.73 -8.79 -14.39
CA PRO A 90 14.72 -8.11 -13.55
C PRO A 90 14.98 -6.62 -13.33
N ASP A 91 16.24 -6.22 -13.13
CA ASP A 91 16.59 -4.82 -12.90
C ASP A 91 16.42 -3.96 -14.16
N LYS A 92 16.77 -4.49 -15.32
CA LYS A 92 16.52 -3.81 -16.61
C LYS A 92 15.05 -3.70 -16.91
N LEU A 93 14.29 -4.76 -16.64
CA LEU A 93 12.84 -4.75 -16.81
C LEU A 93 12.19 -3.69 -15.92
N ARG A 94 12.57 -3.64 -14.65
CA ARG A 94 12.10 -2.60 -13.72
C ARG A 94 12.41 -1.19 -14.22
N GLN A 95 13.62 -0.96 -14.74
CA GLN A 95 14.01 0.34 -15.28
C GLN A 95 13.17 0.72 -16.50
N GLN A 96 12.88 -0.21 -17.42
CA GLN A 96 12.00 0.05 -18.56
C GLN A 96 10.59 0.48 -18.15
N TYR A 97 10.01 -0.14 -17.11
CA TYR A 97 8.71 0.28 -16.56
C TYR A 97 8.79 1.68 -15.94
N ILE A 98 9.84 1.97 -15.18
CA ILE A 98 10.05 3.30 -14.59
C ILE A 98 10.16 4.35 -15.70
N ASP A 99 10.95 4.11 -16.72
CA ASP A 99 11.14 5.03 -17.85
C ASP A 99 9.83 5.27 -18.61
N ALA A 100 9.02 4.22 -18.82
CA ALA A 100 7.69 4.35 -19.42
C ALA A 100 6.76 5.22 -18.55
N VAL A 101 6.73 4.99 -17.24
CA VAL A 101 5.94 5.80 -16.29
C VAL A 101 6.40 7.26 -16.29
N VAL A 102 7.69 7.52 -16.25
CA VAL A 102 8.23 8.90 -16.26
C VAL A 102 7.91 9.61 -17.58
N ARG A 103 8.02 8.90 -18.70
CA ARG A 103 7.78 9.47 -20.04
C ARG A 103 6.30 9.73 -20.28
N GLU A 104 5.43 8.76 -20.02
CA GLU A 104 4.00 8.80 -20.38
C GLU A 104 3.09 9.22 -19.21
N GLY A 105 3.60 9.15 -17.95
CA GLY A 105 2.84 9.52 -16.77
C GLY A 105 2.71 11.04 -16.58
N GLY A 106 3.67 11.83 -17.07
CA GLY A 106 3.64 13.28 -16.98
C GLY A 106 2.30 13.89 -17.46
N PRO A 107 1.81 13.58 -18.67
CA PRO A 107 0.52 14.07 -19.15
C PRO A 107 -0.69 13.65 -18.32
N ILE A 108 -0.62 12.53 -17.59
CA ILE A 108 -1.66 12.13 -16.64
C ILE A 108 -1.67 13.11 -15.46
N LEU A 109 -0.48 13.43 -14.93
CA LEU A 109 -0.31 14.34 -13.79
C LEU A 109 -0.71 15.80 -14.14
N GLU A 110 -0.45 16.25 -15.37
CA GLU A 110 -0.85 17.59 -15.87
C GLU A 110 -2.36 17.81 -15.82
N ASN A 111 -3.13 16.74 -15.83
CA ASN A 111 -4.59 16.77 -15.79
C ASN A 111 -5.16 16.71 -14.36
N ASN A 112 -4.35 16.95 -13.34
CA ASN A 112 -4.78 17.05 -11.94
C ASN A 112 -5.58 15.82 -11.44
N PRO A 113 -5.03 14.62 -11.48
CA PRO A 113 -5.70 13.42 -11.01
C PRO A 113 -5.95 13.49 -9.50
N ARG A 114 -6.99 12.79 -9.05
CA ARG A 114 -7.36 12.69 -7.64
C ARG A 114 -7.49 11.23 -7.24
N LEU A 115 -6.83 10.86 -6.16
CA LEU A 115 -6.91 9.52 -5.55
C LEU A 115 -7.54 9.65 -4.17
N ALA A 116 -8.48 8.77 -3.82
CA ALA A 116 -9.06 8.74 -2.48
C ALA A 116 -9.20 7.30 -1.96
N ILE A 117 -8.94 7.16 -0.68
CA ILE A 117 -9.40 6.04 0.15
C ILE A 117 -10.68 6.54 0.81
N ASN A 118 -11.83 6.17 0.22
CA ASN A 118 -13.14 6.61 0.73
C ASN A 118 -13.48 5.91 2.05
N ASP A 119 -13.12 4.64 2.17
CA ASP A 119 -13.26 3.83 3.37
C ASP A 119 -12.25 2.69 3.32
N PHE A 120 -11.50 2.54 4.37
CA PHE A 120 -10.78 1.32 4.70
C PHE A 120 -11.07 0.97 6.13
N SER A 121 -11.60 -0.21 6.37
CA SER A 121 -11.79 -0.74 7.71
C SER A 121 -11.37 -2.20 7.77
N LEU A 122 -10.66 -2.55 8.83
CA LEU A 122 -10.22 -3.92 9.12
C LEU A 122 -10.37 -4.21 10.60
N LYS A 123 -11.18 -5.19 10.94
CA LYS A 123 -11.30 -5.67 12.31
C LYS A 123 -10.16 -6.63 12.63
N LEU A 124 -9.37 -6.28 13.62
CA LEU A 124 -8.29 -7.08 14.20
C LEU A 124 -8.73 -7.64 15.56
N PRO A 125 -8.04 -8.64 16.12
CA PRO A 125 -8.30 -9.10 17.49
C PRO A 125 -8.20 -7.98 18.54
N SER A 126 -7.33 -6.99 18.33
CA SER A 126 -7.09 -5.84 19.21
C SER A 126 -8.05 -4.66 19.00
N GLY A 127 -8.94 -4.72 18.00
CA GLY A 127 -9.89 -3.65 17.67
C GLY A 127 -9.97 -3.37 16.17
N GLU A 128 -10.50 -2.23 15.78
CA GLU A 128 -10.73 -1.89 14.38
C GLU A 128 -9.79 -0.78 13.91
N VAL A 129 -9.11 -1.04 12.79
CA VAL A 129 -8.32 -0.04 12.07
C VAL A 129 -9.20 0.62 11.02
N ASN A 130 -9.23 1.96 10.98
CA ASN A 130 -9.95 2.72 9.98
C ASN A 130 -9.03 3.75 9.33
N VAL A 131 -9.12 3.87 7.99
CA VAL A 131 -8.37 4.85 7.21
C VAL A 131 -9.30 5.51 6.20
N THR A 132 -9.27 6.83 6.15
CA THR A 132 -9.82 7.60 5.03
C THR A 132 -8.80 8.64 4.61
N GLY A 133 -8.80 9.03 3.34
CA GLY A 133 -7.88 10.05 2.90
C GLY A 133 -8.02 10.35 1.42
N ASN A 134 -7.43 11.45 1.01
CA ASN A 134 -7.35 11.82 -0.39
C ASN A 134 -6.03 12.52 -0.70
N VAL A 135 -5.61 12.36 -1.94
CA VAL A 135 -4.47 13.07 -2.53
C VAL A 135 -4.94 13.64 -3.85
N ALA A 136 -4.68 14.92 -4.05
CA ALA A 136 -4.92 15.61 -5.30
C ALA A 136 -3.64 16.35 -5.72
N LEU A 137 -3.36 16.33 -7.01
CA LEU A 137 -2.29 17.10 -7.61
C LEU A 137 -2.91 18.31 -8.32
N ASN A 138 -2.42 19.50 -8.04
CA ASN A 138 -2.98 20.74 -8.58
C ASN A 138 -1.91 21.55 -9.31
N GLY A 139 -2.14 21.79 -10.62
CA GLY A 139 -1.29 22.64 -11.42
C GLY A 139 0.12 22.08 -11.65
N TYR A 140 0.24 20.79 -11.75
CA TYR A 140 1.48 20.12 -12.14
C TYR A 140 1.87 20.54 -13.58
N GLN A 141 3.16 20.74 -13.80
CA GLN A 141 3.75 21.05 -15.10
C GLN A 141 4.91 20.10 -15.41
N LYS A 142 5.15 19.88 -16.68
CA LYS A 142 6.28 19.07 -17.13
C LYS A 142 7.59 19.66 -16.57
N GLY A 143 8.31 18.81 -15.85
CA GLY A 143 9.57 19.21 -15.20
C GLY A 143 9.48 19.36 -13.67
N ASP A 144 8.28 19.47 -13.09
CA ASP A 144 8.12 19.56 -11.63
C ASP A 144 8.68 18.33 -10.89
N LEU A 145 8.68 17.17 -11.56
CA LEU A 145 9.31 15.95 -11.01
C LEU A 145 10.82 16.05 -10.82
N ASN A 146 11.48 17.01 -11.49
CA ASN A 146 12.91 17.24 -11.35
C ASN A 146 13.25 17.98 -10.05
N ASP A 147 12.28 18.65 -9.43
CA ASP A 147 12.40 19.28 -8.12
C ASP A 147 11.31 18.79 -7.18
N SER A 148 11.71 17.95 -6.24
CA SER A 148 10.79 17.36 -5.26
C SER A 148 10.04 18.40 -4.41
N ARG A 149 10.62 19.56 -4.15
CA ARG A 149 9.97 20.64 -3.39
C ARG A 149 8.85 21.28 -4.20
N VAL A 150 9.10 21.55 -5.49
CA VAL A 150 8.07 22.05 -6.40
C VAL A 150 6.95 21.06 -6.54
N PHE A 151 7.27 19.79 -6.78
CA PHE A 151 6.27 18.73 -6.87
C PHE A 151 5.42 18.62 -5.60
N LEU A 152 6.04 18.54 -4.42
CA LEU A 152 5.35 18.45 -3.14
C LEU A 152 4.47 19.66 -2.86
N SER A 153 4.87 20.87 -3.29
CA SER A 153 4.04 22.08 -3.10
C SER A 153 2.72 22.04 -3.86
N LYS A 154 2.60 21.18 -4.87
CA LYS A 154 1.39 21.01 -5.69
C LYS A 154 0.50 19.86 -5.22
N LEU A 155 0.96 19.07 -4.25
CA LEU A 155 0.17 18.02 -3.63
C LEU A 155 -0.71 18.58 -2.51
N THR A 156 -1.98 18.25 -2.56
CA THR A 156 -2.89 18.42 -1.44
C THR A 156 -3.27 17.03 -0.93
N ALA A 157 -2.98 16.74 0.33
CA ALA A 157 -3.28 15.46 0.94
C ALA A 157 -3.98 15.65 2.27
N ASN A 158 -5.00 14.83 2.52
CA ASN A 158 -5.68 14.71 3.80
C ASN A 158 -5.78 13.22 4.14
N ALA A 159 -5.48 12.87 5.38
CA ALA A 159 -5.66 11.51 5.87
C ALA A 159 -6.18 11.53 7.30
N LYS A 160 -7.07 10.58 7.59
CA LYS A 160 -7.54 10.26 8.93
C LYS A 160 -7.27 8.79 9.17
N LEU A 161 -6.53 8.49 10.21
CA LEU A 161 -6.18 7.15 10.65
C LEU A 161 -6.67 6.93 12.06
N SER A 162 -7.37 5.82 12.29
CA SER A 162 -7.73 5.32 13.61
C SER A 162 -7.19 3.91 13.76
N VAL A 163 -6.36 3.69 14.77
CA VAL A 163 -5.71 2.41 15.06
C VAL A 163 -5.87 2.11 16.54
N PRO A 164 -6.23 0.88 16.93
CA PRO A 164 -6.21 0.48 18.34
C PRO A 164 -4.82 0.64 18.94
N ARG A 165 -4.75 1.13 20.18
CA ARG A 165 -3.47 1.38 20.86
C ARG A 165 -2.57 0.13 20.89
N ASP A 166 -3.15 -1.02 21.19
CA ASP A 166 -2.41 -2.29 21.27
C ASP A 166 -1.84 -2.72 19.91
N THR A 167 -2.58 -2.48 18.83
CA THR A 167 -2.11 -2.70 17.45
C THR A 167 -0.92 -1.80 17.14
N LEU A 168 -1.03 -0.52 17.46
CA LEU A 168 0.03 0.45 17.21
C LEU A 168 1.29 0.11 18.03
N GLN A 169 1.12 -0.24 19.28
CA GLN A 169 2.22 -0.68 20.14
C GLN A 169 2.89 -1.94 19.58
N GLY A 170 2.11 -2.93 19.13
CA GLY A 170 2.63 -4.13 18.47
C GLY A 170 3.44 -3.84 17.22
N LEU A 171 3.00 -2.89 16.40
CA LEU A 171 3.74 -2.46 15.21
C LEU A 171 5.07 -1.78 15.57
N VAL A 172 5.07 -0.91 16.59
CA VAL A 172 6.29 -0.24 17.07
C VAL A 172 7.30 -1.26 17.58
N VAL A 173 6.84 -2.24 18.37
CA VAL A 173 7.69 -3.33 18.87
C VAL A 173 8.25 -4.18 17.72
N ALA A 174 7.41 -4.56 16.76
CA ALA A 174 7.86 -5.35 15.59
C ALA A 174 8.90 -4.59 14.75
N GLN A 175 8.68 -3.29 14.54
CA GLN A 175 9.63 -2.44 13.81
C GLN A 175 10.95 -2.28 14.57
N ALA A 176 10.90 -2.10 15.89
CA ALA A 176 12.09 -2.04 16.73
C ALA A 176 12.91 -3.33 16.62
N ARG A 177 12.27 -4.49 16.74
CA ARG A 177 12.93 -5.78 16.53
C ARG A 177 13.64 -5.87 15.18
N ASN A 178 12.96 -5.50 14.11
CA ASN A 178 13.55 -5.52 12.76
C ASN A 178 14.78 -4.61 12.62
N LEU A 179 14.74 -3.42 13.20
CA LEU A 179 15.87 -2.48 13.15
C LEU A 179 17.08 -3.01 13.93
N PHE A 180 16.85 -3.60 15.10
CA PHE A 180 17.95 -4.10 15.95
C PHE A 180 18.48 -5.47 15.53
N THR A 181 17.70 -6.29 14.80
CA THR A 181 18.19 -7.57 14.25
C THR A 181 19.07 -7.39 13.01
N VAL A 182 18.96 -6.28 12.29
CA VAL A 182 19.82 -5.96 11.14
C VAL A 182 21.24 -5.56 11.57
N ASP A 183 21.41 -5.09 12.81
CA ASP A 183 22.70 -4.61 13.34
C ASP A 183 23.37 -5.65 14.29
N ALA A 184 23.31 -6.92 13.89
CA ALA A 184 23.90 -8.04 14.65
C ALA A 184 25.44 -8.03 14.78
N SER A 185 26.10 -6.94 14.34
CA SER A 185 27.55 -6.74 14.45
C SER A 185 28.01 -6.05 15.74
N ALA A 186 27.10 -5.67 16.63
CA ALA A 186 27.44 -5.08 17.92
C ALA A 186 28.01 -6.14 18.88
N GLU A 187 29.08 -5.80 19.63
CA GLU A 187 29.73 -6.69 20.60
C GLU A 187 28.78 -7.23 21.70
N ASN A 188 27.62 -6.58 21.92
CA ASN A 188 26.55 -7.01 22.83
C ASN A 188 25.18 -6.55 22.28
N PRO A 189 24.56 -7.31 21.36
CA PRO A 189 23.23 -6.94 20.87
C PRO A 189 22.20 -7.07 21.99
N PRO A 190 21.26 -6.10 22.12
CA PRO A 190 20.20 -6.18 23.11
C PRO A 190 19.33 -7.42 22.88
N SER A 191 18.88 -8.05 23.94
CA SER A 191 17.97 -9.17 23.87
C SER A 191 16.60 -8.72 23.33
N LEU A 192 15.83 -9.65 22.74
CA LEU A 192 14.49 -9.35 22.25
C LEU A 192 13.56 -8.78 23.35
N GLN A 193 13.76 -9.19 24.60
CA GLN A 193 13.00 -8.65 25.73
C GLN A 193 13.34 -7.20 26.03
N GLU A 194 14.64 -6.84 26.02
CA GLU A 194 15.08 -5.46 26.21
C GLU A 194 14.59 -4.54 25.08
N ILE A 195 14.60 -5.02 23.82
CA ILE A 195 14.04 -4.28 22.68
C ILE A 195 12.55 -4.03 22.88
N ASP A 196 11.80 -5.04 23.29
CA ASP A 196 10.36 -4.94 23.53
C ASP A 196 10.03 -3.94 24.65
N GLU A 197 10.78 -3.98 25.76
CA GLU A 197 10.59 -3.05 26.87
C GLU A 197 10.94 -1.61 26.49
N LEU A 198 12.04 -1.41 25.79
CA LEU A 198 12.42 -0.09 25.28
C LEU A 198 11.37 0.46 24.33
N ALA A 199 10.89 -0.34 23.37
CA ALA A 199 9.88 0.06 22.41
C ALA A 199 8.54 0.41 23.10
N LYS A 200 8.12 -0.39 24.09
CA LYS A 200 6.91 -0.12 24.89
C LYS A 200 7.04 1.16 25.72
N ASN A 201 8.19 1.39 26.36
CA ASN A 201 8.43 2.59 27.14
C ASN A 201 8.46 3.85 26.29
N LEU A 202 9.13 3.81 25.13
CA LEU A 202 9.12 4.91 24.16
C LEU A 202 7.71 5.21 23.67
N PHE A 203 6.93 4.19 23.35
CA PHE A 203 5.54 4.36 22.94
C PHE A 203 4.69 4.98 24.06
N ALA A 204 4.83 4.52 25.29
CA ALA A 204 4.08 5.02 26.45
C ALA A 204 4.42 6.49 26.78
N SER A 205 5.63 6.96 26.46
CA SER A 205 6.04 8.35 26.69
C SER A 205 5.54 9.35 25.64
N GLN A 206 5.02 8.86 24.51
CA GLN A 206 4.60 9.69 23.36
C GLN A 206 3.08 9.75 23.18
N VAL A 207 2.31 8.94 23.93
CA VAL A 207 0.86 8.78 23.86
C VAL A 207 0.25 8.97 25.25
#